data_24ff54221bc8f3ed3e01857057669ac9
#
_entry.id   24ff54221bc8f3ed3e01857057669ac9
#
_cell.length_a   1.000
_cell.length_b   1.000
_cell.length_c   1.000
_cell.angle_alpha   90.00
_cell.angle_beta   90.00
_cell.angle_gamma   90.00
#
_symmetry.space_group_name_H-M   'P 1'
#
loop_
_entity.id
_entity.type
_entity.pdbx_description
1 polymer ?
#
loop_
_entity_poly.entity_id
_entity_poly.type
_entity_poly.pdbx_seq_one_letter_code
_entity_poly.pdbx_strand_id
1 'polypeptide(L)'
;KMLKIHSLGTVDGERFRDLDDGSRMTVAGKEFTVFRPTTVDMMTSLERGAQIITPKDAEVILFRCDIRAGSTVLEVGAGSGALTMALLRAVSPNGRVLTLELREDNAQLAGRNVRRMGFENWDCIVCDAREADPDITADALVMDMPDPENAFSNLLPKVRPGGMVCVYIPNANQLQNAVNAMREAGLRDVLACETIQREMVVHPGGVRPSFDMLGHTGYLAFGRRTA
;
A
#
# COMPACT_ATOMS: atom_id res chain seq x y z
N LYS A 1 3.74 21.93 18.95
CA LYS A 1 4.90 21.10 18.57
C LYS A 1 5.66 21.77 17.42
N MET A 2 6.97 22.00 17.58
CA MET A 2 7.79 22.59 16.52
C MET A 2 8.04 21.56 15.40
N LEU A 3 7.79 21.97 14.15
CA LEU A 3 7.98 21.18 12.94
C LEU A 3 9.12 21.78 12.13
N LYS A 4 10.06 20.95 11.69
CA LYS A 4 11.11 21.33 10.75
C LYS A 4 10.61 21.09 9.34
N ILE A 5 10.39 22.16 8.58
CA ILE A 5 9.92 22.09 7.20
C ILE A 5 11.09 22.46 6.28
N HIS A 6 11.37 21.58 5.32
CA HIS A 6 12.43 21.84 4.35
C HIS A 6 12.18 23.18 3.64
N SER A 7 13.20 24.00 3.47
CA SER A 7 13.15 25.35 2.87
C SER A 7 12.40 26.44 3.67
N LEU A 8 11.72 26.13 4.77
CA LEU A 8 10.98 27.10 5.60
C LEU A 8 11.53 27.23 7.03
N GLY A 9 12.47 26.34 7.42
CA GLY A 9 12.99 26.30 8.78
C GLY A 9 12.04 25.64 9.78
N THR A 10 12.05 26.12 11.03
CA THR A 10 11.24 25.56 12.10
C THR A 10 9.99 26.39 12.31
N VAL A 11 8.83 25.76 12.23
CA VAL A 11 7.50 26.38 12.33
C VAL A 11 6.72 25.72 13.45
N ASP A 12 5.91 26.50 14.19
CA ASP A 12 5.01 25.93 15.18
C ASP A 12 3.85 25.18 14.50
N GLY A 13 3.78 23.86 14.71
CA GLY A 13 2.75 22.99 14.14
C GLY A 13 1.34 23.27 14.66
N GLU A 14 1.18 23.93 15.81
CA GLU A 14 -0.14 24.33 16.33
C GLU A 14 -0.87 25.27 15.37
N ARG A 15 -0.13 26.06 14.59
CA ARG A 15 -0.70 26.96 13.59
C ARG A 15 -1.47 26.26 12.46
N PHE A 16 -1.26 24.96 12.28
CA PHE A 16 -1.91 24.16 11.23
C PHE A 16 -3.11 23.37 11.74
N ARG A 17 -3.27 23.24 13.06
CA ARG A 17 -4.24 22.32 13.68
C ARG A 17 -5.69 22.65 13.33
N ASP A 18 -6.03 23.92 13.41
CA ASP A 18 -7.42 24.41 13.32
C ASP A 18 -7.73 25.03 11.95
N LEU A 19 -6.87 24.81 10.97
CA LEU A 19 -7.10 25.29 9.61
C LEU A 19 -8.08 24.38 8.87
N ASP A 20 -9.04 25.01 8.21
CA ASP A 20 -9.90 24.33 7.27
C ASP A 20 -9.13 23.88 6.02
N ASP A 21 -9.60 22.81 5.41
CA ASP A 21 -9.04 22.30 4.15
C ASP A 21 -9.17 23.36 3.04
N GLY A 22 -8.10 23.64 2.32
CA GLY A 22 -8.03 24.71 1.34
C GLY A 22 -7.72 26.10 1.91
N SER A 23 -7.50 26.24 3.22
CA SER A 23 -7.15 27.53 3.85
C SER A 23 -5.81 28.05 3.37
N ARG A 24 -5.69 29.37 3.25
CA ARG A 24 -4.43 30.05 2.97
C ARG A 24 -3.74 30.48 4.26
N MET A 25 -2.44 30.35 4.30
CA MET A 25 -1.63 30.85 5.40
C MET A 25 -0.27 31.34 4.93
N THR A 26 0.30 32.27 5.67
CA THR A 26 1.66 32.76 5.42
C THR A 26 2.64 32.13 6.38
N VAL A 27 3.69 31.50 5.86
CA VAL A 27 4.81 30.91 6.61
C VAL A 27 6.11 31.48 6.05
N ALA A 28 6.92 32.06 6.92
CA ALA A 28 8.22 32.68 6.52
C ALA A 28 8.09 33.65 5.36
N GLY A 29 7.02 34.47 5.30
CA GLY A 29 6.77 35.45 4.25
C GLY A 29 6.24 34.88 2.93
N LYS A 30 5.98 33.58 2.82
CA LYS A 30 5.42 32.93 1.64
C LYS A 30 4.00 32.46 1.89
N GLU A 31 3.13 32.63 0.90
CA GLU A 31 1.76 32.08 0.96
C GLU A 31 1.75 30.61 0.63
N PHE A 32 0.95 29.86 1.39
CA PHE A 32 0.67 28.43 1.22
C PHE A 32 -0.82 28.18 1.30
N THR A 33 -1.27 27.19 0.56
CA THR A 33 -2.59 26.59 0.76
C THR A 33 -2.42 25.28 1.52
N VAL A 34 -3.20 25.07 2.56
CA VAL A 34 -3.13 23.88 3.41
C VAL A 34 -4.23 22.92 2.99
N PHE A 35 -3.87 21.67 2.74
CA PHE A 35 -4.80 20.61 2.39
C PHE A 35 -4.66 19.45 3.35
N ARG A 36 -5.75 18.74 3.60
CA ARG A 36 -5.71 17.42 4.24
C ARG A 36 -5.05 16.44 3.27
N PRO A 37 -4.20 15.53 3.78
CA PRO A 37 -3.48 14.61 2.92
C PRO A 37 -4.43 13.65 2.19
N THR A 38 -4.24 13.49 0.89
CA THR A 38 -4.83 12.43 0.10
C THR A 38 -4.17 11.09 0.42
N THR A 39 -4.72 9.98 -0.11
CA THR A 39 -4.08 8.65 0.04
C THR A 39 -2.67 8.65 -0.55
N VAL A 40 -2.47 9.30 -1.70
CA VAL A 40 -1.15 9.44 -2.34
C VAL A 40 -0.18 10.22 -1.45
N ASP A 41 -0.63 11.33 -0.87
CA ASP A 41 0.19 12.12 0.05
C ASP A 41 0.59 11.32 1.30
N MET A 42 -0.35 10.54 1.85
CA MET A 42 -0.06 9.63 2.97
C MET A 42 1.01 8.61 2.61
N MET A 43 0.87 7.90 1.49
CA MET A 43 1.81 6.88 1.03
C MET A 43 3.21 7.46 0.75
N THR A 44 3.29 8.67 0.20
CA THR A 44 4.56 9.29 -0.21
C THR A 44 5.27 10.05 0.90
N SER A 45 4.57 10.45 1.97
CA SER A 45 5.11 11.21 3.11
C SER A 45 5.52 10.36 4.31
N LEU A 46 5.53 9.04 4.18
CA LEU A 46 5.89 8.11 5.26
C LEU A 46 7.37 8.23 5.66
N GLU A 47 7.63 7.90 6.92
CA GLU A 47 8.96 7.53 7.35
C GLU A 47 9.32 6.20 6.66
N ARG A 48 10.39 6.20 5.84
CA ARG A 48 10.74 5.05 5.00
C ARG A 48 11.92 4.28 5.56
N GLY A 49 11.81 2.95 5.55
CA GLY A 49 12.90 2.02 5.83
C GLY A 49 13.31 1.19 4.59
N ALA A 50 12.39 1.02 3.65
CA ALA A 50 12.57 0.20 2.44
C ALA A 50 11.88 0.81 1.23
N GLN A 51 12.02 0.18 0.06
CA GLN A 51 11.23 0.47 -1.13
C GLN A 51 9.75 0.24 -0.80
N ILE A 52 8.89 1.15 -1.26
CA ILE A 52 7.44 1.07 -1.06
C ILE A 52 6.75 0.63 -2.34
N ILE A 53 5.63 -0.06 -2.21
CA ILE A 53 4.67 -0.18 -3.30
C ILE A 53 4.16 1.21 -3.63
N THR A 54 4.31 1.61 -4.89
CA THR A 54 3.98 2.97 -5.32
C THR A 54 2.46 3.17 -5.45
N PRO A 55 1.96 4.42 -5.41
CA PRO A 55 0.54 4.68 -5.57
C PRO A 55 -0.07 4.05 -6.83
N LYS A 56 0.61 4.12 -7.98
CA LYS A 56 0.13 3.53 -9.25
C LYS A 56 -0.09 2.01 -9.17
N ASP A 57 0.73 1.30 -8.39
CA ASP A 57 0.61 -0.14 -8.18
C ASP A 57 -0.48 -0.45 -7.15
N ALA A 58 -0.55 0.33 -6.07
CA ALA A 58 -1.59 0.22 -5.06
C ALA A 58 -3.00 0.43 -5.65
N GLU A 59 -3.18 1.40 -6.55
CA GLU A 59 -4.44 1.62 -7.28
C GLU A 59 -4.90 0.37 -8.02
N VAL A 60 -3.99 -0.31 -8.72
CA VAL A 60 -4.28 -1.55 -9.45
C VAL A 60 -4.62 -2.68 -8.49
N ILE A 61 -3.89 -2.81 -7.38
CA ILE A 61 -4.17 -3.80 -6.33
C ILE A 61 -5.58 -3.59 -5.77
N LEU A 62 -5.90 -2.37 -5.32
CA LEU A 62 -7.20 -2.05 -4.75
C LEU A 62 -8.35 -2.39 -5.69
N PHE A 63 -8.23 -1.98 -6.95
CA PHE A 63 -9.30 -2.15 -7.92
C PHE A 63 -9.47 -3.61 -8.36
N ARG A 64 -8.36 -4.31 -8.67
CA ARG A 64 -8.43 -5.71 -9.13
C ARG A 64 -8.79 -6.69 -8.03
N CYS A 65 -8.45 -6.38 -6.78
CA CYS A 65 -8.84 -7.21 -5.64
C CYS A 65 -10.23 -6.86 -5.09
N ASP A 66 -10.98 -5.95 -5.73
CA ASP A 66 -12.30 -5.46 -5.28
C ASP A 66 -12.28 -5.01 -3.79
N ILE A 67 -11.17 -4.35 -3.39
CA ILE A 67 -11.01 -3.86 -2.02
C ILE A 67 -11.81 -2.58 -1.86
N ARG A 68 -12.80 -2.61 -0.97
CA ARG A 68 -13.78 -1.55 -0.75
C ARG A 68 -14.18 -1.42 0.71
N ALA A 69 -14.96 -0.41 1.02
CA ALA A 69 -15.48 -0.20 2.36
C ALA A 69 -16.15 -1.47 2.93
N GLY A 70 -15.72 -1.87 4.11
CA GLY A 70 -16.17 -3.09 4.78
C GLY A 70 -15.37 -4.36 4.44
N SER A 71 -14.45 -4.33 3.48
CA SER A 71 -13.61 -5.51 3.17
C SER A 71 -12.68 -5.84 4.33
N THR A 72 -12.43 -7.13 4.51
CA THR A 72 -11.37 -7.68 5.36
C THR A 72 -10.19 -8.09 4.48
N VAL A 73 -9.03 -7.50 4.69
CA VAL A 73 -7.83 -7.77 3.90
C VAL A 73 -6.76 -8.42 4.77
N LEU A 74 -6.16 -9.51 4.25
CA LEU A 74 -4.94 -10.09 4.77
C LEU A 74 -3.76 -9.57 3.93
N GLU A 75 -2.86 -8.85 4.57
CA GLU A 75 -1.64 -8.32 3.97
C GLU A 75 -0.43 -9.11 4.47
N VAL A 76 0.53 -9.39 3.60
CA VAL A 76 1.83 -9.96 3.98
C VAL A 76 2.92 -9.00 3.53
N GLY A 77 3.73 -8.57 4.51
CA GLY A 77 4.77 -7.57 4.29
C GLY A 77 4.26 -6.15 4.48
N ALA A 78 4.44 -5.59 5.69
CA ALA A 78 4.08 -4.20 6.00
C ALA A 78 5.08 -3.19 5.42
N GLY A 79 6.35 -3.55 5.43
CA GLY A 79 7.43 -2.63 5.09
C GLY A 79 7.34 -1.31 5.87
N SER A 80 7.19 -0.19 5.17
CA SER A 80 6.95 1.12 5.79
C SER A 80 5.46 1.44 5.99
N GLY A 81 4.55 0.55 5.60
CA GLY A 81 3.10 0.74 5.71
C GLY A 81 2.47 1.52 4.55
N ALA A 82 3.14 1.64 3.39
CA ALA A 82 2.61 2.41 2.28
C ALA A 82 1.36 1.76 1.67
N LEU A 83 1.43 0.48 1.33
CA LEU A 83 0.26 -0.26 0.86
C LEU A 83 -0.79 -0.38 1.97
N THR A 84 -0.36 -0.69 3.20
CA THR A 84 -1.23 -0.74 4.38
C THR A 84 -2.11 0.51 4.49
N MET A 85 -1.56 1.71 4.27
CA MET A 85 -2.33 2.96 4.27
C MET A 85 -3.42 2.99 3.20
N ALA A 86 -3.09 2.58 1.97
CA ALA A 86 -4.05 2.54 0.87
C ALA A 86 -5.17 1.52 1.17
N LEU A 87 -4.82 0.35 1.70
CA LEU A 87 -5.75 -0.67 2.12
C LEU A 87 -6.69 -0.16 3.22
N LEU A 88 -6.14 0.40 4.30
CA LEU A 88 -6.90 0.94 5.44
C LEU A 88 -7.87 2.03 5.01
N ARG A 89 -7.43 2.93 4.13
CA ARG A 89 -8.29 3.97 3.57
C ARG A 89 -9.44 3.39 2.76
N ALA A 90 -9.18 2.38 1.94
CA ALA A 90 -10.18 1.76 1.08
C ALA A 90 -11.21 0.96 1.87
N VAL A 91 -10.79 0.21 2.91
CA VAL A 91 -11.71 -0.63 3.69
C VAL A 91 -12.52 0.14 4.74
N SER A 92 -12.10 1.36 5.08
CA SER A 92 -12.80 2.20 6.08
C SER A 92 -14.23 2.56 5.64
N PRO A 93 -15.17 2.79 6.61
CA PRO A 93 -14.96 2.77 8.06
C PRO A 93 -15.10 1.37 8.69
N ASN A 94 -15.73 0.41 8.04
CA ASN A 94 -16.21 -0.83 8.67
C ASN A 94 -15.34 -2.07 8.34
N GLY A 95 -14.35 -1.92 7.47
CA GLY A 95 -13.41 -2.98 7.13
C GLY A 95 -12.14 -2.93 7.97
N ARG A 96 -11.30 -3.94 7.82
CA ARG A 96 -10.05 -4.07 8.57
C ARG A 96 -8.93 -4.65 7.70
N VAL A 97 -7.70 -4.38 8.11
CA VAL A 97 -6.49 -4.98 7.55
C VAL A 97 -5.76 -5.72 8.66
N LEU A 98 -5.47 -6.99 8.43
CA LEU A 98 -4.54 -7.77 9.23
C LEU A 98 -3.25 -7.95 8.42
N THR A 99 -2.13 -7.52 8.98
CA THR A 99 -0.82 -7.64 8.34
C THR A 99 0.05 -8.65 9.05
N LEU A 100 0.67 -9.55 8.29
CA LEU A 100 1.76 -10.42 8.75
C LEU A 100 3.08 -9.83 8.31
N GLU A 101 3.97 -9.53 9.25
CA GLU A 101 5.29 -8.94 8.96
C GLU A 101 6.36 -9.76 9.67
N LEU A 102 7.38 -10.16 8.91
CA LEU A 102 8.48 -10.98 9.45
C LEU A 102 9.38 -10.17 10.39
N ARG A 103 9.59 -8.89 10.08
CA ARG A 103 10.55 -8.03 10.76
C ARG A 103 9.87 -7.11 11.75
N GLU A 104 10.23 -7.23 13.01
CA GLU A 104 9.68 -6.39 14.07
C GLU A 104 9.94 -4.88 13.85
N ASP A 105 11.11 -4.51 13.31
CA ASP A 105 11.45 -3.13 13.02
C ASP A 105 10.52 -2.51 11.94
N ASN A 106 10.16 -3.28 10.92
CA ASN A 106 9.17 -2.89 9.93
C ASN A 106 7.76 -2.78 10.53
N ALA A 107 7.33 -3.76 11.32
CA ALA A 107 6.03 -3.71 12.00
C ALA A 107 5.91 -2.47 12.90
N GLN A 108 6.96 -2.14 13.64
CA GLN A 108 7.02 -0.93 14.46
C GLN A 108 7.00 0.35 13.61
N LEU A 109 7.74 0.39 12.49
CA LEU A 109 7.76 1.52 11.58
C LEU A 109 6.38 1.75 10.94
N ALA A 110 5.78 0.70 10.37
CA ALA A 110 4.43 0.75 9.81
C ALA A 110 3.42 1.22 10.88
N GLY A 111 3.53 0.67 12.11
CA GLY A 111 2.66 1.06 13.21
C GLY A 111 2.77 2.54 13.61
N ARG A 112 3.96 3.13 13.56
CA ARG A 112 4.12 4.58 13.77
C ARG A 112 3.45 5.38 12.66
N ASN A 113 3.64 4.96 11.43
CA ASN A 113 3.06 5.62 10.26
C ASN A 113 1.52 5.53 10.26
N VAL A 114 0.96 4.34 10.50
CA VAL A 114 -0.50 4.10 10.58
C VAL A 114 -1.15 4.95 11.66
N ARG A 115 -0.60 4.93 12.88
CA ARG A 115 -1.12 5.76 14.00
C ARG A 115 -1.03 7.25 13.70
N ARG A 116 0.05 7.70 13.05
CA ARG A 116 0.21 9.12 12.68
C ARG A 116 -0.90 9.59 11.75
N MET A 117 -1.45 8.70 10.91
CA MET A 117 -2.53 9.00 9.98
C MET A 117 -3.94 8.75 10.56
N GLY A 118 -4.02 8.30 11.82
CA GLY A 118 -5.29 8.19 12.55
C GLY A 118 -6.11 6.94 12.22
N PHE A 119 -5.50 5.88 11.67
CA PHE A 119 -6.19 4.62 11.46
C PHE A 119 -6.17 3.75 12.72
N GLU A 120 -7.30 3.11 13.03
CA GLU A 120 -7.51 2.24 14.20
C GLU A 120 -7.92 0.81 13.80
N ASN A 121 -8.23 0.59 12.52
CA ASN A 121 -8.72 -0.68 11.97
C ASN A 121 -7.61 -1.56 11.39
N TRP A 122 -6.44 -1.54 12.04
CA TRP A 122 -5.24 -2.28 11.64
C TRP A 122 -4.67 -3.12 12.78
N ASP A 123 -4.44 -4.37 12.49
CA ASP A 123 -3.70 -5.29 13.33
C ASP A 123 -2.45 -5.78 12.59
N CYS A 124 -1.34 -5.95 13.32
CA CYS A 124 -0.09 -6.48 12.78
C CYS A 124 0.44 -7.58 13.68
N ILE A 125 0.71 -8.74 13.09
CA ILE A 125 1.33 -9.88 13.76
C ILE A 125 2.76 -10.01 13.25
N VAL A 126 3.72 -9.99 14.16
CA VAL A 126 5.12 -10.26 13.81
C VAL A 126 5.32 -11.77 13.76
N CYS A 127 5.42 -12.31 12.54
CA CYS A 127 5.58 -13.75 12.31
C CYS A 127 6.09 -14.04 10.89
N ASP A 128 6.53 -15.27 10.68
CA ASP A 128 6.78 -15.77 9.32
C ASP A 128 5.45 -16.22 8.69
N ALA A 129 5.09 -15.59 7.59
CA ALA A 129 3.85 -15.88 6.86
C ALA A 129 3.80 -17.34 6.33
N ARG A 130 4.96 -17.99 6.14
CA ARG A 130 5.06 -19.39 5.70
C ARG A 130 4.61 -20.38 6.76
N GLU A 131 4.59 -19.98 8.02
CA GLU A 131 4.20 -20.80 9.18
C GLU A 131 2.94 -20.26 9.87
N ALA A 132 2.44 -19.10 9.42
CA ALA A 132 1.34 -18.41 10.06
C ALA A 132 -0.01 -19.12 9.81
N ASP A 133 -0.84 -19.13 10.85
CA ASP A 133 -2.24 -19.61 10.78
C ASP A 133 -3.18 -18.59 11.43
N PRO A 134 -3.34 -17.38 10.82
CA PRO A 134 -4.17 -16.35 11.41
C PRO A 134 -5.65 -16.72 11.40
N ASP A 135 -6.35 -16.39 12.49
CA ASP A 135 -7.82 -16.58 12.59
C ASP A 135 -8.54 -15.44 11.86
N ILE A 136 -8.64 -15.58 10.55
CA ILE A 136 -9.26 -14.58 9.66
C ILE A 136 -9.94 -15.26 8.47
N THR A 137 -11.04 -14.68 8.01
CA THR A 137 -11.59 -14.93 6.68
C THR A 137 -11.51 -13.62 5.90
N ALA A 138 -10.61 -13.57 4.92
CA ALA A 138 -10.32 -12.38 4.14
C ALA A 138 -11.09 -12.35 2.82
N ASP A 139 -11.48 -11.16 2.38
CA ASP A 139 -11.99 -10.90 1.03
C ASP A 139 -10.85 -10.88 0.01
N ALA A 140 -9.69 -10.42 0.42
CA ALA A 140 -8.48 -10.39 -0.40
C ALA A 140 -7.23 -10.70 0.43
N LEU A 141 -6.25 -11.35 -0.23
CA LEU A 141 -4.90 -11.57 0.25
C LEU A 141 -3.94 -10.79 -0.66
N VAL A 142 -3.11 -9.93 -0.09
CA VAL A 142 -2.07 -9.19 -0.84
C VAL A 142 -0.71 -9.49 -0.22
N MET A 143 0.24 -9.93 -1.04
CA MET A 143 1.54 -10.40 -0.57
C MET A 143 2.67 -9.62 -1.24
N ASP A 144 3.48 -8.95 -0.41
CA ASP A 144 4.76 -8.31 -0.77
C ASP A 144 5.88 -9.00 0.02
N MET A 145 6.25 -10.17 -0.44
CA MET A 145 7.29 -10.98 0.18
C MET A 145 8.08 -11.78 -0.87
N PRO A 146 9.34 -12.13 -0.59
CA PRO A 146 10.06 -13.11 -1.40
C PRO A 146 9.36 -14.48 -1.39
N ASP A 147 9.31 -15.13 -2.57
CA ASP A 147 8.81 -16.51 -2.74
C ASP A 147 7.43 -16.74 -2.09
N PRO A 148 6.40 -15.97 -2.48
CA PRO A 148 5.07 -15.98 -1.86
C PRO A 148 4.38 -17.34 -1.94
N GLU A 149 4.74 -18.17 -2.93
CA GLU A 149 4.25 -19.54 -3.12
C GLU A 149 4.47 -20.43 -1.89
N ASN A 150 5.51 -20.16 -1.10
CA ASN A 150 5.81 -20.92 0.11
C ASN A 150 4.80 -20.69 1.25
N ALA A 151 3.97 -19.65 1.15
CA ALA A 151 2.92 -19.35 2.11
C ALA A 151 1.50 -19.70 1.60
N PHE A 152 1.36 -20.18 0.37
CA PHE A 152 0.05 -20.47 -0.22
C PHE A 152 -0.73 -21.54 0.53
N SER A 153 -0.05 -22.62 1.00
CA SER A 153 -0.70 -23.69 1.75
C SER A 153 -1.40 -23.21 3.01
N ASN A 154 -0.85 -22.20 3.66
CA ASN A 154 -1.36 -21.66 4.93
C ASN A 154 -2.36 -20.52 4.70
N LEU A 155 -2.08 -19.64 3.74
CA LEU A 155 -2.81 -18.38 3.62
C LEU A 155 -3.97 -18.43 2.61
N LEU A 156 -3.90 -19.25 1.55
CA LEU A 156 -5.04 -19.39 0.63
C LEU A 156 -6.32 -19.89 1.33
N PRO A 157 -6.27 -20.84 2.29
CA PRO A 157 -7.46 -21.21 3.06
C PRO A 157 -8.11 -20.06 3.84
N LYS A 158 -7.35 -18.99 4.14
CA LYS A 158 -7.84 -17.80 4.87
C LYS A 158 -8.58 -16.81 3.97
N VAL A 159 -8.52 -16.98 2.66
CA VAL A 159 -9.30 -16.18 1.70
C VAL A 159 -10.64 -16.87 1.46
N ARG A 160 -11.75 -16.15 1.49
CA ARG A 160 -13.06 -16.73 1.18
C ARG A 160 -13.11 -17.26 -0.27
N PRO A 161 -13.97 -18.25 -0.58
CA PRO A 161 -14.24 -18.61 -1.97
C PRO A 161 -14.68 -17.39 -2.80
N GLY A 162 -14.09 -17.23 -4.00
CA GLY A 162 -14.29 -16.07 -4.86
C GLY A 162 -13.46 -14.82 -4.45
N GLY A 163 -12.75 -14.87 -3.31
CA GLY A 163 -11.82 -13.81 -2.90
C GLY A 163 -10.59 -13.73 -3.79
N MET A 164 -9.95 -12.58 -3.80
CA MET A 164 -8.81 -12.29 -4.65
C MET A 164 -7.49 -12.48 -3.94
N VAL A 165 -6.49 -12.95 -4.68
CA VAL A 165 -5.11 -13.07 -4.24
C VAL A 165 -4.24 -12.23 -5.17
N CYS A 166 -3.42 -11.37 -4.59
CA CYS A 166 -2.43 -10.57 -5.32
C CYS A 166 -1.04 -10.83 -4.76
N VAL A 167 -0.05 -10.98 -5.62
CA VAL A 167 1.36 -10.96 -5.24
C VAL A 167 2.07 -9.81 -5.96
N TYR A 168 2.94 -9.10 -5.25
CA TYR A 168 3.83 -8.07 -5.77
C TYR A 168 5.25 -8.62 -5.84
N ILE A 169 5.85 -8.59 -7.02
CA ILE A 169 7.10 -9.31 -7.33
C ILE A 169 8.09 -8.38 -8.03
N PRO A 170 9.35 -8.28 -7.57
CA PRO A 170 10.31 -7.34 -8.13
C PRO A 170 10.95 -7.79 -9.44
N ASN A 171 10.93 -9.09 -9.78
CA ASN A 171 11.59 -9.59 -10.99
C ASN A 171 10.78 -10.64 -11.74
N ALA A 172 11.08 -10.78 -13.06
CA ALA A 172 10.31 -11.62 -13.97
C ALA A 172 10.40 -13.13 -13.68
N ASN A 173 11.52 -13.61 -13.15
CA ASN A 173 11.68 -15.04 -12.84
C ASN A 173 10.78 -15.41 -11.65
N GLN A 174 10.76 -14.59 -10.61
CA GLN A 174 9.88 -14.80 -9.48
C GLN A 174 8.40 -14.66 -9.88
N LEU A 175 8.08 -13.71 -10.80
CA LEU A 175 6.73 -13.59 -11.35
C LEU A 175 6.28 -14.89 -12.02
N GLN A 176 7.15 -15.51 -12.85
CA GLN A 176 6.85 -16.78 -13.50
C GLN A 176 6.57 -17.89 -12.49
N ASN A 177 7.40 -17.98 -11.44
CA ASN A 177 7.24 -18.98 -10.38
C ASN A 177 5.91 -18.76 -9.63
N ALA A 178 5.63 -17.53 -9.20
CA ALA A 178 4.41 -17.20 -8.50
C ALA A 178 3.14 -17.49 -9.32
N VAL A 179 3.13 -17.15 -10.63
CA VAL A 179 2.00 -17.42 -11.53
C VAL A 179 1.78 -18.92 -11.71
N ASN A 180 2.85 -19.70 -11.86
CA ASN A 180 2.74 -21.16 -11.97
C ASN A 180 2.20 -21.77 -10.68
N ALA A 181 2.75 -21.37 -9.53
CA ALA A 181 2.29 -21.81 -8.21
C ALA A 181 0.83 -21.43 -7.93
N MET A 182 0.38 -20.23 -8.33
CA MET A 182 -1.04 -19.84 -8.26
C MET A 182 -1.95 -20.81 -9.00
N ARG A 183 -1.54 -21.21 -10.23
CA ARG A 183 -2.31 -22.16 -11.04
C ARG A 183 -2.32 -23.56 -10.44
N GLU A 184 -1.19 -24.02 -9.95
CA GLU A 184 -1.03 -25.30 -9.27
C GLU A 184 -1.84 -25.36 -7.96
N ALA A 185 -1.90 -24.25 -7.23
CA ALA A 185 -2.77 -24.09 -6.05
C ALA A 185 -4.27 -23.97 -6.37
N GLY A 186 -4.65 -24.05 -7.65
CA GLY A 186 -6.05 -24.07 -8.08
C GLY A 186 -6.70 -22.70 -8.19
N LEU A 187 -5.95 -21.61 -8.11
CA LEU A 187 -6.49 -20.27 -8.37
C LEU A 187 -6.94 -20.15 -9.85
N ARG A 188 -8.02 -19.41 -10.07
CA ARG A 188 -8.57 -19.15 -11.41
C ARG A 188 -8.40 -17.70 -11.80
N ASP A 189 -8.66 -17.40 -13.08
CA ASP A 189 -8.52 -16.06 -13.65
C ASP A 189 -7.11 -15.45 -13.38
N VAL A 190 -6.09 -16.32 -13.42
CA VAL A 190 -4.72 -15.91 -13.13
C VAL A 190 -4.22 -15.01 -14.25
N LEU A 191 -3.83 -13.79 -13.89
CA LEU A 191 -3.22 -12.83 -14.80
C LEU A 191 -2.01 -12.17 -14.13
N ALA A 192 -1.08 -11.68 -14.94
CA ALA A 192 0.04 -10.89 -14.50
C ALA A 192 0.14 -9.59 -15.31
N CYS A 193 0.60 -8.52 -14.69
CA CYS A 193 0.81 -7.24 -15.35
C CYS A 193 1.91 -6.43 -14.69
N GLU A 194 2.40 -5.46 -15.42
CA GLU A 194 3.20 -4.35 -14.93
C GLU A 194 2.43 -3.06 -15.19
N THR A 195 2.53 -2.10 -14.27
CA THR A 195 1.92 -0.79 -14.43
C THR A 195 2.99 0.25 -14.73
N ILE A 196 2.83 0.96 -15.84
CA ILE A 196 3.70 2.07 -16.24
C ILE A 196 2.85 3.34 -16.28
N GLN A 197 3.22 4.31 -15.44
CA GLN A 197 2.59 5.63 -15.41
C GLN A 197 3.60 6.69 -15.83
N ARG A 198 3.23 7.53 -16.78
CA ARG A 198 4.04 8.64 -17.25
C ARG A 198 3.31 9.96 -17.09
N GLU A 199 3.86 10.83 -16.27
CA GLU A 199 3.31 12.16 -16.09
C GLU A 199 3.55 13.05 -17.31
N MET A 200 2.68 14.04 -17.48
CA MET A 200 2.81 15.06 -18.50
C MET A 200 3.19 16.39 -17.87
N VAL A 201 4.19 17.03 -18.42
CA VAL A 201 4.57 18.41 -18.06
C VAL A 201 3.81 19.35 -18.99
N VAL A 202 2.93 20.16 -18.39
CA VAL A 202 2.12 21.16 -19.10
C VAL A 202 2.58 22.56 -18.68
N HIS A 203 2.95 23.38 -19.63
CA HIS A 203 3.31 24.78 -19.41
C HIS A 203 2.80 25.65 -20.57
N PRO A 204 2.78 27.01 -20.43
CA PRO A 204 2.21 27.88 -21.46
C PRO A 204 2.79 27.72 -22.87
N GLY A 205 4.03 27.24 -22.99
CA GLY A 205 4.70 27.02 -24.26
C GLY A 205 4.52 25.62 -24.88
N GLY A 206 3.79 24.72 -24.23
CA GLY A 206 3.56 23.37 -24.78
C GLY A 206 3.35 22.28 -23.74
N VAL A 207 3.18 21.07 -24.27
CA VAL A 207 2.95 19.84 -23.48
C VAL A 207 3.96 18.79 -23.90
N ARG A 208 4.58 18.13 -22.93
CA ARG A 208 5.47 17.00 -23.19
C ARG A 208 5.38 15.96 -22.09
N PRO A 209 5.72 14.68 -22.36
CA PRO A 209 5.92 13.70 -21.31
C PRO A 209 7.03 14.12 -20.34
N SER A 210 6.88 13.79 -19.06
CA SER A 210 7.94 13.92 -18.07
C SER A 210 9.16 13.07 -18.45
N PHE A 211 10.35 13.56 -18.14
CA PHE A 211 11.57 12.75 -18.21
C PHE A 211 11.80 11.96 -16.93
N ASP A 212 11.16 12.38 -15.83
CA ASP A 212 11.21 11.70 -14.55
C ASP A 212 10.15 10.60 -14.53
N MET A 213 10.55 9.40 -14.91
CA MET A 213 9.69 8.22 -14.92
C MET A 213 10.45 7.03 -14.32
N LEU A 214 9.84 6.34 -13.38
CA LEU A 214 10.31 5.03 -12.95
C LEU A 214 9.96 4.01 -14.05
N GLY A 215 10.98 3.43 -14.68
CA GLY A 215 10.79 2.45 -15.74
C GLY A 215 10.27 1.11 -15.24
N HIS A 216 10.52 0.78 -13.97
CA HIS A 216 10.07 -0.44 -13.31
C HIS A 216 9.90 -0.20 -11.81
N THR A 217 8.88 -0.79 -11.21
CA THR A 217 8.66 -0.81 -9.76
C THR A 217 8.46 -2.22 -9.24
N GLY A 218 7.72 -3.03 -9.94
CA GLY A 218 7.43 -4.42 -9.67
C GLY A 218 6.34 -4.94 -10.59
N TYR A 219 6.17 -6.25 -10.60
CA TYR A 219 5.11 -6.95 -11.29
C TYR A 219 4.00 -7.33 -10.31
N LEU A 220 2.79 -7.39 -10.82
CA LEU A 220 1.60 -7.82 -10.09
C LEU A 220 1.06 -9.10 -10.72
N ALA A 221 0.80 -10.12 -9.92
CA ALA A 221 0.02 -11.26 -10.35
C ALA A 221 -1.23 -11.39 -9.49
N PHE A 222 -2.34 -11.72 -10.12
CA PHE A 222 -3.65 -11.83 -9.50
C PHE A 222 -4.22 -13.20 -9.77
N GLY A 223 -4.99 -13.74 -8.84
CA GLY A 223 -5.73 -14.97 -9.00
C GLY A 223 -6.96 -14.97 -8.10
N ARG A 224 -7.97 -15.76 -8.45
CA ARG A 224 -9.22 -15.86 -7.72
C ARG A 224 -9.32 -17.22 -7.04
N ARG A 225 -9.61 -17.21 -5.71
CA ARG A 225 -9.77 -18.45 -4.96
C ARG A 225 -11.04 -19.19 -5.37
N THR A 226 -10.93 -20.49 -5.61
CA THR A 226 -12.06 -21.41 -5.77
C THR A 226 -12.52 -21.95 -4.40
N ALA A 227 -13.60 -22.69 -4.39
CA ALA A 227 -14.10 -23.36 -3.19
C ALA A 227 -13.17 -24.51 -2.76
#